data_2ec2a3386beba99ef75ac1bb28cc13a4
#
_entry.id   2ec2a3386beba99ef75ac1bb28cc13a4
#
_cell.length_a   1.000
_cell.length_b   1.000
_cell.length_c   1.000
_cell.angle_alpha   90.00
_cell.angle_beta   90.00
_cell.angle_gamma   90.00
#
_symmetry.space_group_name_H-M   'P 1'
#
loop_
_entity.id
_entity.type
_entity.pdbx_description
1 polymer ?
#
loop_
_entity_poly.entity_id
_entity_poly.type
_entity_poly.pdbx_seq_one_letter_code
_entity_poly.pdbx_strand_id
1 'polypeptide(L)'
;MLKNVRKPLTLAAVAGALVTGAIALSEATARADSVNWDAIAACESGGNWSINTGNGYYGGLQFNSGTWRANGGSGMPHNASRSEQIRVAENVLRSQGIGAWPVCGRRG
;
A
#
# COMPACT_ATOMS: atom_id res chain seq x y z
N MET A 1 3.63 -7.14 -13.67
CA MET A 1 3.39 -7.64 -14.10
C MET A 1 3.43 -7.90 -14.92
N LEU A 2 3.70 -7.43 -14.86
CA LEU A 2 3.57 -7.72 -15.64
C LEU A 2 3.54 -8.22 -16.25
N LYS A 3 3.81 -8.13 -16.34
CA LYS A 3 3.63 -8.54 -17.09
C LYS A 3 3.19 -8.61 -17.89
N ASN A 4 3.32 -8.19 -17.84
CA ASN A 4 2.78 -8.23 -18.67
C ASN A 4 2.43 -7.94 -19.42
N VAL A 5 2.72 -7.67 -19.45
CA VAL A 5 2.24 -7.46 -20.14
C VAL A 5 2.11 -7.29 -20.97
N ARG A 6 2.49 -7.31 -21.15
CA ARG A 6 2.31 -7.28 -22.05
C ARG A 6 1.91 -7.17 -22.88
N LYS A 7 2.04 -6.96 -22.86
CA LYS A 7 1.59 -6.73 -23.70
C LYS A 7 1.12 -6.29 -24.28
N PRO A 8 1.20 -6.16 -24.45
CA PRO A 8 0.63 -5.60 -25.08
C PRO A 8 0.23 -5.02 -25.59
N LEU A 9 0.50 -4.68 -25.63
CA LEU A 9 -0.02 -4.19 -26.11
C LEU A 9 -0.34 -3.67 -26.63
N THR A 10 -0.28 -3.66 -26.77
CA THR A 10 -0.77 -3.24 -27.25
C THR A 10 -1.16 -2.65 -27.70
N LEU A 11 -1.10 -2.41 -27.91
CA LEU A 11 -1.64 -1.88 -28.31
C LEU A 11 -2.05 -1.30 -28.69
N ALA A 12 -2.16 -1.18 -28.84
CA ALA A 12 -2.72 -0.70 -29.09
C ALA A 12 -3.00 0.05 -29.39
N ALA A 13 -2.96 0.29 -29.55
CA ALA A 13 -3.34 0.84 -29.67
C ALA A 13 -3.58 1.58 -29.94
N VAL A 14 -3.51 1.78 -30.21
CA VAL A 14 -3.92 2.35 -30.34
C VAL A 14 -4.33 3.10 -30.56
N ALA A 15 -4.40 3.45 -30.66
CA ALA A 15 -4.95 3.95 -30.70
C ALA A 15 -5.20 4.64 -30.56
N GLY A 16 -5.17 4.93 -30.67
CA GLY A 16 -5.52 5.38 -30.25
C GLY A 16 -5.24 6.02 -29.89
N ALA A 17 -4.82 6.26 -29.91
CA ALA A 17 -4.69 6.58 -29.35
C ALA A 17 -4.61 7.41 -29.06
N LEU A 18 -4.49 7.71 -29.26
CA LEU A 18 -4.46 8.41 -28.76
C LEU A 18 -4.79 8.87 -27.94
N VAL A 19 -4.64 9.36 -28.12
CA VAL A 19 -5.24 9.59 -27.07
C VAL A 19 -5.13 8.75 -25.99
N THR A 20 -4.66 8.10 -26.00
CA THR A 20 -4.69 7.09 -25.17
C THR A 20 -3.73 6.94 -24.08
N GLY A 21 -2.63 7.58 -24.01
CA GLY A 21 -1.66 7.49 -22.97
C GLY A 21 -2.18 7.86 -21.60
N ALA A 22 -3.08 8.78 -21.55
CA ALA A 22 -3.63 9.19 -20.28
C ALA A 22 -4.42 8.10 -19.62
N ILE A 23 -4.96 7.23 -20.36
CA ILE A 23 -5.75 6.15 -19.82
C ILE A 23 -4.90 5.18 -19.03
N ALA A 24 -3.72 4.91 -19.47
CA ALA A 24 -2.85 4.01 -18.77
C ALA A 24 -2.45 4.53 -17.41
N LEU A 25 -2.25 5.82 -17.30
CA LEU A 25 -1.95 6.41 -16.03
C LEU A 25 -3.10 6.30 -15.07
N SER A 26 -4.29 6.49 -15.58
CA SER A 26 -5.46 6.42 -14.77
C SER A 26 -5.64 5.07 -14.13
N GLU A 27 -5.32 4.06 -14.84
CA GLU A 27 -5.46 2.73 -14.35
C GLU A 27 -4.54 2.44 -13.17
N ALA A 28 -3.31 2.84 -13.26
CA ALA A 28 -2.39 2.63 -12.17
C ALA A 28 -2.79 3.42 -10.95
N THR A 29 -3.30 4.61 -11.15
CA THR A 29 -3.74 5.44 -10.06
C THR A 29 -4.93 4.83 -9.35
N ALA A 30 -5.85 4.30 -10.10
CA ALA A 30 -7.04 3.69 -9.51
C ALA A 30 -6.67 2.53 -8.61
N ARG A 31 -5.70 1.75 -9.00
CA ARG A 31 -5.29 0.66 -8.16
C ARG A 31 -4.65 1.13 -6.88
N ALA A 32 -3.86 2.19 -6.94
CA ALA A 32 -3.25 2.73 -5.75
C ALA A 32 -4.29 3.27 -4.77
N ASP A 33 -5.44 3.66 -5.28
CA ASP A 33 -6.49 4.19 -4.43
C ASP A 33 -7.42 3.13 -3.88
N SER A 34 -7.15 1.88 -4.14
CA SER A 34 -8.07 0.81 -3.75
C SER A 34 -8.11 0.57 -2.25
N VAL A 35 -7.11 1.01 -1.50
CA VAL A 35 -7.08 0.83 -0.06
C VAL A 35 -7.04 2.18 0.64
N ASN A 36 -7.95 2.36 1.57
CA ASN A 36 -7.98 3.57 2.38
C ASN A 36 -7.13 3.36 3.63
N TRP A 37 -5.85 3.67 3.51
CA TRP A 37 -4.91 3.43 4.61
C TRP A 37 -5.20 4.30 5.83
N ASP A 38 -5.76 5.49 5.62
CA ASP A 38 -6.15 6.34 6.76
C ASP A 38 -7.28 5.70 7.56
N ALA A 39 -8.21 5.03 6.90
CA ALA A 39 -9.29 4.34 7.61
C ALA A 39 -8.74 3.15 8.39
N ILE A 40 -7.78 2.43 7.82
CA ILE A 40 -7.15 1.33 8.54
C ILE A 40 -6.37 1.86 9.74
N ALA A 41 -5.62 2.95 9.55
CA ALA A 41 -4.87 3.55 10.65
C ALA A 41 -5.78 4.07 11.76
N ALA A 42 -6.92 4.65 11.41
CA ALA A 42 -7.90 5.09 12.40
C ALA A 42 -8.36 3.92 13.28
N CYS A 43 -8.54 2.77 12.65
CA CYS A 43 -8.93 1.55 13.36
C CYS A 43 -7.78 0.97 14.19
N GLU A 44 -6.57 0.92 13.62
CA GLU A 44 -5.43 0.26 14.26
C GLU A 44 -4.83 1.11 15.38
N SER A 45 -4.71 2.40 15.18
CA SER A 45 -3.94 3.26 16.08
C SER A 45 -4.66 4.54 16.47
N GLY A 46 -5.93 4.68 16.07
CA GLY A 46 -6.64 5.94 16.26
C GLY A 46 -6.07 7.05 15.37
N GLY A 47 -5.37 6.67 14.31
CA GLY A 47 -4.77 7.63 13.39
C GLY A 47 -3.43 8.18 13.85
N ASN A 48 -2.82 7.58 14.85
CA ASN A 48 -1.53 8.03 15.37
C ASN A 48 -0.39 7.30 14.67
N TRP A 49 0.18 7.94 13.65
CA TRP A 49 1.24 7.34 12.84
C TRP A 49 2.56 7.19 13.60
N SER A 50 2.71 7.85 14.74
CA SER A 50 3.93 7.79 15.57
C SER A 50 3.78 6.93 16.81
N ILE A 51 2.72 6.15 16.90
CA ILE A 51 2.42 5.43 18.14
C ILE A 51 3.42 4.31 18.41
N ASN A 52 3.80 4.18 19.66
CA ASN A 52 4.58 3.05 20.17
C ASN A 52 4.19 2.85 21.64
N THR A 53 3.33 1.90 21.89
CA THR A 53 2.85 1.64 23.25
C THR A 53 3.63 0.52 23.96
N GLY A 54 4.63 -0.03 23.28
CA GLY A 54 5.42 -1.12 23.86
C GLY A 54 4.77 -2.50 23.71
N ASN A 55 3.74 -2.60 22.88
CA ASN A 55 3.03 -3.88 22.69
C ASN A 55 3.62 -4.72 21.55
N GLY A 56 4.73 -4.29 20.95
CA GLY A 56 5.36 -5.02 19.84
C GLY A 56 4.84 -4.63 18.46
N TYR A 57 3.92 -3.67 18.40
CA TYR A 57 3.39 -3.15 17.15
C TYR A 57 3.61 -1.65 17.11
N TYR A 58 3.89 -1.10 15.95
CA TYR A 58 4.40 0.25 15.81
C TYR A 58 3.75 1.00 14.66
N GLY A 59 3.54 2.28 14.86
CA GLY A 59 3.09 3.18 13.82
C GLY A 59 1.60 3.15 13.56
N GLY A 60 1.18 3.91 12.59
CA GLY A 60 -0.25 4.07 12.29
C GLY A 60 -0.94 2.79 11.90
N LEU A 61 -0.21 1.88 11.26
CA LEU A 61 -0.78 0.63 10.77
C LEU A 61 -0.36 -0.58 11.61
N GLN A 62 0.29 -0.34 12.72
CA GLN A 62 0.61 -1.37 13.71
C GLN A 62 1.43 -2.53 13.14
N PHE A 63 2.55 -2.19 12.52
CA PHE A 63 3.50 -3.18 12.01
C PHE A 63 4.29 -3.82 13.15
N ASN A 64 4.55 -5.10 13.06
CA ASN A 64 5.65 -5.65 13.84
C ASN A 64 6.96 -5.40 13.07
N SER A 65 8.09 -5.39 13.77
CA SER A 65 9.34 -4.98 13.15
C SER A 65 9.84 -5.96 12.09
N GLY A 66 9.52 -7.24 12.24
CA GLY A 66 9.92 -8.25 11.26
C GLY A 66 9.20 -8.07 9.92
N THR A 67 7.89 -7.88 9.96
CA THR A 67 7.11 -7.62 8.75
C THR A 67 7.54 -6.31 8.11
N TRP A 68 7.79 -5.30 8.92
CA TRP A 68 8.25 -4.00 8.43
C TRP A 68 9.52 -4.16 7.61
N ARG A 69 10.53 -4.80 8.18
CA ARG A 69 11.82 -4.98 7.50
C ARG A 69 11.72 -5.90 6.29
N ALA A 70 10.95 -6.97 6.42
CA ALA A 70 10.80 -7.93 5.31
C ALA A 70 10.11 -7.29 4.09
N ASN A 71 9.38 -6.21 4.29
CA ASN A 71 8.65 -5.54 3.23
C ASN A 71 9.23 -4.18 2.87
N GLY A 72 10.50 -3.97 3.17
CA GLY A 72 11.24 -2.82 2.68
C GLY A 72 11.33 -1.64 3.62
N GLY A 73 10.89 -1.80 4.86
CA GLY A 73 11.03 -0.74 5.85
C GLY A 73 12.42 -0.74 6.47
N SER A 74 12.93 0.42 6.81
CA SER A 74 14.18 0.54 7.55
C SER A 74 13.89 1.27 8.86
N GLY A 75 14.71 1.03 9.85
CA GLY A 75 14.48 1.57 11.18
C GLY A 75 13.20 1.00 11.76
N MET A 76 12.48 1.84 12.49
CA MET A 76 11.24 1.41 13.14
C MET A 76 10.04 2.09 12.50
N PRO A 77 8.91 1.39 12.40
CA PRO A 77 7.74 1.93 11.69
C PRO A 77 7.25 3.27 12.25
N HIS A 78 7.22 3.43 13.57
CA HIS A 78 6.67 4.62 14.19
C HIS A 78 7.56 5.86 14.02
N ASN A 79 8.81 5.65 13.60
CA ASN A 79 9.73 6.75 13.28
C ASN A 79 9.71 7.12 11.80
N ALA A 80 9.01 6.37 10.99
CA ALA A 80 8.90 6.65 9.56
C ALA A 80 7.72 7.58 9.30
N SER A 81 7.79 8.29 8.18
CA SER A 81 6.68 9.16 7.78
C SER A 81 5.44 8.34 7.46
N ARG A 82 4.29 9.00 7.47
CA ARG A 82 3.05 8.36 7.05
C ARG A 82 3.19 7.75 5.64
N SER A 83 3.76 8.51 4.72
CA SER A 83 3.89 8.02 3.34
C SER A 83 4.81 6.82 3.24
N GLU A 84 5.86 6.78 4.05
CA GLU A 84 6.75 5.63 4.08
C GLU A 84 6.06 4.41 4.67
N GLN A 85 5.28 4.60 5.71
CA GLN A 85 4.51 3.51 6.30
C GLN A 85 3.50 2.95 5.28
N ILE A 86 2.88 3.82 4.50
CA ILE A 86 1.96 3.37 3.46
C ILE A 86 2.72 2.63 2.35
N ARG A 87 3.91 3.10 1.98
CA ARG A 87 4.71 2.40 0.98
C ARG A 87 4.99 0.95 1.39
N VAL A 88 5.37 0.76 2.65
CA VAL A 88 5.63 -0.58 3.16
C VAL A 88 4.33 -1.37 3.25
N ALA A 89 3.24 -0.73 3.65
CA ALA A 89 1.93 -1.38 3.71
C ALA A 89 1.49 -1.89 2.33
N GLU A 90 1.76 -1.13 1.28
CA GLU A 90 1.47 -1.58 -0.08
C GLU A 90 2.28 -2.83 -0.43
N ASN A 91 3.52 -2.91 0.04
CA ASN A 91 4.32 -4.12 -0.15
C ASN A 91 3.75 -5.31 0.62
N VAL A 92 3.31 -5.08 1.84
CA VAL A 92 2.65 -6.13 2.64
C VAL A 92 1.38 -6.59 1.95
N LEU A 93 0.61 -5.66 1.40
CA LEU A 93 -0.61 -5.98 0.68
C LEU A 93 -0.32 -6.93 -0.49
N ARG A 94 0.75 -6.68 -1.23
CA ARG A 94 1.13 -7.54 -2.35
C ARG A 94 1.64 -8.91 -1.90
N SER A 95 2.33 -8.98 -0.78
CA SER A 95 2.93 -10.24 -0.33
C SER A 95 1.99 -11.08 0.53
N GLN A 96 1.13 -10.45 1.32
CA GLN A 96 0.28 -11.15 2.30
C GLN A 96 -1.19 -10.88 2.12
N GLY A 97 -1.57 -9.84 1.39
CA GLY A 97 -2.96 -9.47 1.22
C GLY A 97 -3.49 -8.64 2.37
N ILE A 98 -4.73 -8.20 2.24
CA ILE A 98 -5.37 -7.34 3.23
C ILE A 98 -5.59 -8.06 4.55
N GLY A 99 -5.57 -9.37 4.55
CA GLY A 99 -5.69 -10.17 5.77
C GLY A 99 -4.53 -10.00 6.74
N ALA A 100 -3.45 -9.31 6.34
CA ALA A 100 -2.39 -8.92 7.26
C ALA A 100 -2.94 -7.98 8.35
N TRP A 101 -4.06 -7.33 8.08
CA TRP A 101 -4.80 -6.53 9.06
C TRP A 101 -6.14 -7.23 9.29
N PRO A 102 -6.17 -8.27 10.16
CA PRO A 102 -7.33 -9.19 10.21
C PRO A 102 -8.63 -8.54 10.66
N VAL A 103 -8.56 -7.50 11.45
CA VAL A 103 -9.77 -6.81 11.91
C VAL A 103 -9.98 -5.52 11.14
N CYS A 104 -8.94 -4.68 11.09
CA CYS A 104 -9.07 -3.33 10.53
C CYS A 104 -8.97 -3.31 9.01
N GLY A 105 -8.43 -4.34 8.38
CA GLY A 105 -8.25 -4.37 6.95
C GLY A 105 -9.54 -4.14 6.16
N ARG A 106 -10.65 -4.56 6.71
CA ARG A 106 -11.94 -4.39 6.04
C ARG A 106 -12.43 -2.94 6.01
N ARG A 107 -11.74 -2.07 6.74
CA ARG A 107 -12.08 -0.64 6.74
C ARG A 107 -11.46 0.10 5.55
N GLY A 108 -10.49 -0.51 4.91
CA GLY A 108 -9.76 0.11 3.81
C GLY A 108 -10.27 -0.15 2.41
#